data_bff2cc0b4c6cdd4e4fcbc6fc1f3e260a
#
_entry.id   bff2cc0b4c6cdd4e4fcbc6fc1f3e260a
#
_cell.length_a   1.000
_cell.length_b   1.000
_cell.length_c   1.000
_cell.angle_alpha   90.00
_cell.angle_beta   90.00
_cell.angle_gamma   90.00
#
_symmetry.space_group_name_H-M   'P 1'
#
loop_
_entity.id
_entity.type
_entity.pdbx_description
1 polymer ?
#
loop_
_entity_poly.entity_id
_entity_poly.type
_entity_poly.pdbx_seq_one_letter_code
_entity_poly.pdbx_strand_id
1 'polypeptide(L)'
;MADSKEDIIRRGYKAFGEGDMETLGSLYTPDVVQRMPGDSQVSGEHKGVENVLALYAQLSELSGGTFSVELKSLKIEGDKVVSVHHSKAEREGKTLDADETIEFTFSGDKISRLDLTFADQAAADAFWS
;
A
#
# COMPACT_ATOMS: atom_id res chain seq x y z
N MET A 1 14.60 -0.07 22.21
CA MET A 1 15.26 -0.21 20.89
C MET A 1 14.29 0.19 19.80
N ALA A 2 14.79 0.90 18.81
CA ALA A 2 13.99 1.20 17.65
C ALA A 2 13.74 -0.08 16.84
N ASP A 3 12.56 -0.21 16.26
CA ASP A 3 12.25 -1.31 15.37
C ASP A 3 13.09 -1.18 14.09
N SER A 4 13.45 -2.31 13.50
CA SER A 4 14.09 -2.30 12.19
C SER A 4 13.09 -1.85 11.13
N LYS A 5 13.59 -1.39 9.98
CA LYS A 5 12.72 -1.02 8.86
C LYS A 5 11.87 -2.21 8.42
N GLU A 6 12.44 -3.42 8.40
CA GLU A 6 11.69 -4.62 8.08
C GLU A 6 10.53 -4.85 9.05
N ASP A 7 10.77 -4.70 10.35
CA ASP A 7 9.73 -4.87 11.37
C ASP A 7 8.60 -3.86 11.19
N ILE A 8 8.95 -2.61 10.86
CA ILE A 8 7.97 -1.56 10.63
C ILE A 8 7.07 -1.92 9.44
N ILE A 9 7.67 -2.41 8.35
CA ILE A 9 6.90 -2.81 7.16
C ILE A 9 5.99 -4.00 7.47
N ARG A 10 6.50 -5.01 8.17
CA ARG A 10 5.68 -6.17 8.54
C ARG A 10 4.52 -5.77 9.45
N ARG A 11 4.76 -4.86 10.38
CA ARG A 11 3.70 -4.32 11.24
C ARG A 11 2.65 -3.59 10.42
N GLY A 12 3.09 -2.83 9.40
CA GLY A 12 2.18 -2.14 8.50
C GLY A 12 1.28 -3.10 7.72
N TYR A 13 1.83 -4.17 7.18
CA TYR A 13 1.03 -5.17 6.47
C TYR A 13 0.03 -5.85 7.41
N LYS A 14 0.45 -6.17 8.62
CA LYS A 14 -0.43 -6.77 9.62
C LYS A 14 -1.59 -5.83 9.98
N ALA A 15 -1.27 -4.57 10.26
CA ALA A 15 -2.29 -3.57 10.59
C ALA A 15 -3.28 -3.37 9.44
N PHE A 16 -2.78 -3.31 8.21
CA PHE A 16 -3.63 -3.20 7.04
C PHE A 16 -4.59 -4.38 6.94
N GLY A 17 -4.07 -5.60 7.11
CA GLY A 17 -4.89 -6.80 7.03
C GLY A 17 -5.95 -6.91 8.14
N GLU A 18 -5.70 -6.29 9.28
CA GLU A 18 -6.63 -6.28 10.41
C GLU A 18 -7.59 -5.09 10.39
N GLY A 19 -7.41 -4.18 9.44
CA GLY A 19 -8.20 -2.96 9.38
C GLY A 19 -7.84 -1.97 10.49
N ASP A 20 -6.63 -2.11 11.08
CA ASP A 20 -6.16 -1.26 12.18
C ASP A 20 -5.49 -0.01 11.61
N MET A 21 -6.31 0.96 11.22
CA MET A 21 -5.83 2.18 10.60
C MET A 21 -5.10 3.10 11.58
N GLU A 22 -5.40 3.01 12.86
CA GLU A 22 -4.71 3.80 13.88
C GLU A 22 -3.24 3.39 13.96
N THR A 23 -2.97 2.09 14.08
CA THR A 23 -1.60 1.58 14.10
C THR A 23 -0.89 1.90 12.79
N LEU A 24 -1.56 1.67 11.66
CA LEU A 24 -0.97 1.92 10.35
C LEU A 24 -0.57 3.39 10.20
N GLY A 25 -1.47 4.31 10.57
CA GLY A 25 -1.18 5.74 10.51
C GLY A 25 -0.03 6.16 11.41
N SER A 26 0.16 5.47 12.54
CA SER A 26 1.26 5.77 13.46
C SER A 26 2.63 5.40 12.90
N LEU A 27 2.68 4.56 11.88
CA LEU A 27 3.93 4.16 11.22
C LEU A 27 4.36 5.15 10.12
N TYR A 28 3.51 6.10 9.77
CA TYR A 28 3.73 7.06 8.70
C TYR A 28 4.08 8.45 9.25
N THR A 29 4.84 9.22 8.46
CA THR A 29 5.00 10.65 8.78
C THR A 29 3.69 11.37 8.49
N PRO A 30 3.42 12.52 9.15
CA PRO A 30 2.19 13.28 8.87
C PRO A 30 2.05 13.70 7.41
N ASP A 31 3.17 13.91 6.71
CA ASP A 31 3.21 14.34 5.32
C ASP A 31 3.51 13.21 4.34
N VAL A 32 3.29 11.97 4.74
CA VAL A 32 3.53 10.79 3.91
C VAL A 32 2.84 10.93 2.54
N VAL A 33 3.50 10.41 1.50
CA VAL A 33 2.93 10.40 0.15
C VAL A 33 2.86 8.97 -0.35
N GLN A 34 1.71 8.57 -0.85
CA GLN A 34 1.57 7.30 -1.56
C GLN A 34 1.23 7.56 -3.01
N ARG A 35 2.09 7.06 -3.90
CA ARG A 35 1.88 7.19 -5.34
C ARG A 35 1.29 5.92 -5.90
N MET A 36 0.11 6.06 -6.51
CA MET A 36 -0.56 4.97 -7.21
C MET A 36 -0.39 5.23 -8.70
N PRO A 37 0.36 4.38 -9.43
CA PRO A 37 0.58 4.60 -10.85
C PRO A 37 -0.68 4.32 -11.67
N GLY A 38 -0.67 4.76 -12.92
CA GLY A 38 -1.71 4.44 -13.89
C GLY A 38 -2.76 5.52 -14.03
N ASP A 39 -3.91 5.09 -14.55
CA ASP A 39 -4.99 5.99 -14.94
C ASP A 39 -6.34 5.40 -14.49
N SER A 40 -6.56 5.35 -13.20
CA SER A 40 -7.81 4.91 -12.58
C SER A 40 -8.25 5.92 -11.53
N GLN A 41 -9.42 5.70 -10.94
CA GLN A 41 -9.93 6.61 -9.92
C GLN A 41 -9.07 6.63 -8.65
N VAL A 42 -8.19 5.64 -8.46
CA VAL A 42 -7.28 5.59 -7.31
C VAL A 42 -5.86 6.03 -7.67
N SER A 43 -5.59 6.36 -8.93
CA SER A 43 -4.27 6.78 -9.39
C SER A 43 -3.91 8.19 -8.94
N GLY A 44 -2.61 8.47 -8.86
CA GLY A 44 -2.07 9.78 -8.50
C GLY A 44 -1.31 9.76 -7.19
N GLU A 45 -0.92 10.94 -6.74
CA GLU A 45 -0.24 11.11 -5.46
C GLU A 45 -1.23 11.45 -4.37
N HIS A 46 -1.30 10.59 -3.36
CA HIS A 46 -2.11 10.82 -2.16
C HIS A 46 -1.20 11.37 -1.09
N LYS A 47 -1.41 12.62 -0.70
CA LYS A 47 -0.51 13.35 0.20
C LYS A 47 -1.13 13.55 1.57
N GLY A 48 -0.32 13.27 2.60
CA GLY A 48 -0.73 13.38 3.99
C GLY A 48 -1.35 12.08 4.50
N VAL A 49 -1.11 11.80 5.79
CA VAL A 49 -1.54 10.52 6.38
C VAL A 49 -3.05 10.33 6.29
N GLU A 50 -3.83 11.39 6.45
CA GLU A 50 -5.29 11.29 6.37
C GLU A 50 -5.75 10.88 4.97
N ASN A 51 -5.14 11.46 3.93
CA ASN A 51 -5.47 11.12 2.55
C ASN A 51 -5.02 9.71 2.17
N VAL A 52 -3.87 9.28 2.70
CA VAL A 52 -3.40 7.91 2.46
C VAL A 52 -4.33 6.89 3.12
N LEU A 53 -4.77 7.15 4.34
CA LEU A 53 -5.73 6.27 5.01
C LEU A 53 -7.09 6.29 4.31
N ALA A 54 -7.50 7.44 3.78
CA ALA A 54 -8.74 7.55 2.99
C ALA A 54 -8.63 6.72 1.70
N LEU A 55 -7.45 6.67 1.08
CA LEU A 55 -7.22 5.80 -0.08
C LEU A 55 -7.48 4.35 0.29
N TYR A 56 -6.96 3.88 1.44
CA TYR A 56 -7.16 2.50 1.86
C TYR A 56 -8.64 2.19 2.11
N ALA A 57 -9.36 3.13 2.70
CA ALA A 57 -10.80 2.99 2.88
C ALA A 57 -11.52 2.92 1.54
N GLN A 58 -11.09 3.72 0.56
CA GLN A 58 -11.65 3.70 -0.79
C GLN A 58 -11.41 2.35 -1.48
N LEU A 59 -10.20 1.80 -1.37
CA LEU A 59 -9.89 0.49 -1.95
C LEU A 59 -10.80 -0.59 -1.36
N SER A 60 -11.02 -0.56 -0.05
CA SER A 60 -11.91 -1.50 0.62
C SER A 60 -13.36 -1.33 0.16
N GLU A 61 -13.83 -0.09 0.09
CA GLU A 61 -15.19 0.21 -0.32
C GLU A 61 -15.45 -0.21 -1.77
N LEU A 62 -14.55 0.14 -2.69
CA LEU A 62 -14.70 -0.20 -4.11
C LEU A 62 -14.69 -1.70 -4.36
N SER A 63 -14.00 -2.46 -3.52
CA SER A 63 -13.92 -3.91 -3.63
C SER A 63 -14.96 -4.64 -2.78
N GLY A 64 -15.86 -3.92 -2.13
CA GLY A 64 -16.86 -4.53 -1.27
C GLY A 64 -16.26 -5.29 -0.09
N GLY A 65 -15.10 -4.85 0.39
CA GLY A 65 -14.40 -5.49 1.48
C GLY A 65 -13.58 -6.73 1.10
N THR A 66 -13.42 -7.00 -0.19
CA THR A 66 -12.69 -8.20 -0.64
C THR A 66 -11.20 -7.96 -0.84
N PHE A 67 -10.74 -6.71 -0.78
CA PHE A 67 -9.34 -6.39 -1.01
C PHE A 67 -8.46 -6.98 0.10
N SER A 68 -7.47 -7.78 -0.31
CA SER A 68 -6.51 -8.36 0.61
C SER A 68 -5.12 -8.36 -0.01
N VAL A 69 -4.10 -8.27 0.83
CA VAL A 69 -2.71 -8.32 0.40
C VAL A 69 -1.96 -9.36 1.25
N GLU A 70 -1.08 -10.09 0.60
CA GLU A 70 -0.21 -11.06 1.25
C GLU A 70 1.24 -10.70 0.94
N LEU A 71 2.01 -10.37 1.97
CA LEU A 71 3.42 -10.03 1.81
C LEU A 71 4.20 -11.28 1.39
N LYS A 72 4.94 -11.18 0.29
CA LYS A 72 5.74 -12.29 -0.25
C LYS A 72 7.21 -12.13 0.03
N SER A 73 7.76 -10.93 -0.13
CA SER A 73 9.18 -10.72 0.09
C SER A 73 9.47 -9.28 0.50
N LEU A 74 10.57 -9.11 1.21
CA LEU A 74 11.12 -7.82 1.60
C LEU A 74 12.59 -7.78 1.26
N LYS A 75 13.05 -6.65 0.74
CA LYS A 75 14.46 -6.44 0.44
C LYS A 75 14.84 -5.04 0.92
N ILE A 76 15.91 -4.96 1.69
CA ILE A 76 16.44 -3.68 2.14
C ILE A 76 17.46 -3.19 1.13
N GLU A 77 17.26 -1.97 0.61
CA GLU A 77 18.15 -1.35 -0.37
C GLU A 77 18.56 0.04 0.14
N GLY A 78 19.67 0.10 0.89
CA GLY A 78 20.13 1.33 1.50
C GLY A 78 19.13 1.87 2.51
N ASP A 79 18.59 3.05 2.26
CA ASP A 79 17.61 3.70 3.14
C ASP A 79 16.18 3.28 2.83
N LYS A 80 16.00 2.42 1.83
CA LYS A 80 14.66 2.04 1.35
C LYS A 80 14.40 0.56 1.59
N VAL A 81 13.11 0.22 1.63
CA VAL A 81 12.67 -1.17 1.67
C VAL A 81 11.76 -1.40 0.47
N VAL A 82 12.02 -2.48 -0.24
CA VAL A 82 11.18 -2.88 -1.38
C VAL A 82 10.41 -4.13 -0.98
N SER A 83 9.09 -4.07 -1.07
CA SER A 83 8.24 -5.22 -0.80
C SER A 83 7.58 -5.72 -2.08
N VAL A 84 7.36 -7.02 -2.13
CA VAL A 84 6.48 -7.62 -3.14
C VAL A 84 5.35 -8.27 -2.38
N HIS A 85 4.12 -7.93 -2.75
CA HIS A 85 2.95 -8.54 -2.15
C HIS A 85 1.98 -8.98 -3.25
N HIS A 86 1.11 -9.91 -2.90
CA HIS A 86 0.07 -10.39 -3.80
C HIS A 86 -1.26 -9.79 -3.38
N SER A 87 -1.93 -9.12 -4.31
CA SER A 87 -3.22 -8.47 -4.08
C SER A 87 -4.34 -9.28 -4.69
N LYS A 88 -5.44 -9.41 -3.95
CA LYS A 88 -6.67 -10.05 -4.42
C LYS A 88 -7.86 -9.18 -4.07
N ALA A 89 -8.77 -9.04 -5.03
CA ALA A 89 -10.02 -8.29 -4.81
C ALA A 89 -11.01 -8.63 -5.91
N GLU A 90 -12.29 -8.36 -5.64
CA GLU A 90 -13.35 -8.48 -6.64
C GLU A 90 -14.14 -7.20 -6.67
N ARG A 91 -14.56 -6.78 -7.86
CA ARG A 91 -15.32 -5.56 -8.05
C ARG A 91 -16.10 -5.64 -9.36
N GLU A 92 -17.43 -5.54 -9.27
CA GLU A 92 -18.30 -5.45 -10.44
C GLU A 92 -18.04 -6.55 -11.49
N GLY A 93 -17.88 -7.79 -11.04
CA GLY A 93 -17.59 -8.92 -11.92
C GLY A 93 -16.14 -9.02 -12.39
N LYS A 94 -15.28 -8.09 -11.96
CA LYS A 94 -13.84 -8.10 -12.26
C LYS A 94 -13.08 -8.70 -11.09
N THR A 95 -11.94 -9.33 -11.38
CA THR A 95 -11.07 -9.91 -10.36
C THR A 95 -9.68 -9.31 -10.47
N LEU A 96 -9.13 -8.90 -9.33
CA LEU A 96 -7.72 -8.54 -9.20
C LEU A 96 -7.01 -9.71 -8.53
N ASP A 97 -5.93 -10.20 -9.15
CA ASP A 97 -5.13 -11.31 -8.61
C ASP A 97 -3.73 -11.15 -9.20
N ALA A 98 -2.90 -10.33 -8.56
CA ALA A 98 -1.63 -9.95 -9.13
C ALA A 98 -0.64 -9.51 -8.06
N ASP A 99 0.65 -9.63 -8.40
CA ASP A 99 1.72 -9.11 -7.56
C ASP A 99 1.88 -7.62 -7.76
N GLU A 100 2.22 -6.92 -6.67
CA GLU A 100 2.52 -5.51 -6.66
C GLU A 100 3.79 -5.28 -5.87
N THR A 101 4.56 -4.27 -6.30
CA THR A 101 5.80 -3.89 -5.63
C THR A 101 5.64 -2.51 -5.02
N ILE A 102 6.10 -2.35 -3.78
CA ILE A 102 6.13 -1.04 -3.13
C ILE A 102 7.56 -0.74 -2.73
N GLU A 103 8.02 0.46 -3.14
CA GLU A 103 9.28 1.01 -2.63
C GLU A 103 8.93 1.99 -1.51
N PHE A 104 9.40 1.67 -0.30
CA PHE A 104 9.15 2.49 0.88
C PHE A 104 10.37 3.37 1.15
N THR A 105 10.14 4.66 1.34
CA THR A 105 11.15 5.61 1.78
C THR A 105 10.87 5.96 3.23
N PHE A 106 11.90 6.05 4.05
CA PHE A 106 11.78 6.35 5.47
C PHE A 106 12.33 7.73 5.80
N SER A 107 11.73 8.36 6.80
CA SER A 107 12.27 9.53 7.47
C SER A 107 12.38 9.17 8.95
N GLY A 108 13.62 8.94 9.41
CA GLY A 108 13.83 8.37 10.73
C GLY A 108 13.20 6.97 10.82
N ASP A 109 12.34 6.78 11.80
CA ASP A 109 11.67 5.49 12.05
C ASP A 109 10.29 5.39 11.40
N LYS A 110 9.92 6.37 10.57
CA LYS A 110 8.59 6.40 9.97
C LYS A 110 8.65 6.37 8.45
N ILE A 111 7.62 5.79 7.85
CA ILE A 111 7.47 5.74 6.40
C ILE A 111 7.04 7.12 5.91
N SER A 112 7.82 7.70 4.99
CA SER A 112 7.54 9.02 4.44
C SER A 112 7.03 8.98 3.00
N ARG A 113 7.26 7.86 2.30
CA ARG A 113 6.80 7.72 0.90
C ARG A 113 6.62 6.26 0.53
N LEU A 114 5.57 5.99 -0.24
CA LEU A 114 5.30 4.69 -0.82
C LEU A 114 5.09 4.87 -2.32
N ASP A 115 5.93 4.20 -3.12
CA ASP A 115 5.79 4.19 -4.58
C ASP A 115 5.40 2.79 -5.02
N LEU A 116 4.21 2.64 -5.59
CA LEU A 116 3.71 1.37 -6.08
C LEU A 116 4.08 1.15 -7.53
N THR A 117 4.28 -0.12 -7.89
CA THR A 117 4.40 -0.57 -9.26
C THR A 117 3.54 -1.82 -9.39
N PHE A 118 2.66 -1.85 -10.38
CA PHE A 118 1.85 -3.03 -10.67
C PHE A 118 2.54 -3.92 -11.69
N ALA A 119 2.44 -5.24 -11.50
CA ALA A 119 2.99 -6.19 -12.47
C ALA A 119 2.30 -6.06 -13.83
N ASP A 120 0.98 -5.75 -13.81
CA ASP A 120 0.21 -5.49 -15.02
C ASP A 120 -0.59 -4.20 -14.81
N GLN A 121 -0.04 -3.09 -15.27
CA GLN A 121 -0.63 -1.77 -15.08
C GLN A 121 -2.01 -1.66 -15.76
N ALA A 122 -2.14 -2.19 -16.96
CA ALA A 122 -3.40 -2.12 -17.69
C ALA A 122 -4.52 -2.88 -16.97
N ALA A 123 -4.20 -4.05 -16.42
CA ALA A 123 -5.17 -4.84 -15.67
C ALA A 123 -5.58 -4.12 -14.38
N ALA A 124 -4.64 -3.49 -13.68
CA ALA A 124 -4.94 -2.73 -12.47
C ALA A 124 -5.83 -1.53 -12.77
N ASP A 125 -5.54 -0.79 -13.85
CA ASP A 125 -6.35 0.36 -14.25
C ASP A 125 -7.78 -0.07 -14.60
N ALA A 126 -7.93 -1.18 -15.32
CA ALA A 126 -9.23 -1.70 -15.68
C ALA A 126 -10.03 -2.14 -14.45
N PHE A 127 -9.35 -2.75 -13.48
CA PHE A 127 -10.01 -3.21 -12.26
C PHE A 127 -10.53 -2.03 -11.42
N TRP A 128 -9.73 -1.00 -11.26
CA TRP A 128 -10.06 0.15 -10.41
C TRP A 128 -10.79 1.28 -11.15
N SER A 129 -11.07 1.10 -12.41
CA SER A 129 -11.76 2.11 -13.23
C SER A 129 -13.19 2.40 -12.76
#